data_ddeb3421fafa25596196120f6b6fe2b8
#
_entry.id   ddeb3421fafa25596196120f6b6fe2b8
#
_cell.length_a   1.000
_cell.length_b   1.000
_cell.length_c   1.000
_cell.angle_alpha   90.00
_cell.angle_beta   90.00
_cell.angle_gamma   90.00
#
_symmetry.space_group_name_H-M   'P 1'
#
loop_
_entity.id
_entity.type
_entity.pdbx_description
1 polymer ?
#
loop_
_entity_poly.entity_id
_entity_poly.type
_entity_poly.pdbx_seq_one_letter_code
_entity_poly.pdbx_strand_id
1 'polypeptide(L)'
;MRKLRTAIIGTGFMGKVHAEGIRRLGNVDLVAVASIDDQSAKQFADSVGIPASTGDYRTILNDPSIDAVHILTPNALHYPMVKAALLAGKNVLCEKPFTVTAAEAKELLDLAESKKLVHCLEHNLRYYPVVQQIRRMREAGDLGDILIVQGTYSQDWLLYDTDWNWRLDSKENGALRAMGDIGSHWMDMIQHLTGQKITALCADLQTFHKTRKKPAGSVETFTGKTLQPDQYTEVSIDTDDFGAVLLRMGDRTRGCFTVSQMSAGCKNRFSVE
;
A
#
# COMPACT_ATOMS: atom_id res chain seq x y z
N MET A 1 25.37 -13.11 -15.18
CA MET A 1 23.90 -13.14 -15.35
C MET A 1 23.44 -11.80 -15.89
N ARG A 2 22.44 -11.76 -16.79
CA ARG A 2 21.80 -10.51 -17.21
C ARG A 2 21.11 -9.89 -15.98
N LYS A 3 21.24 -8.57 -15.79
CA LYS A 3 20.48 -7.86 -14.79
C LYS A 3 19.01 -7.79 -15.18
N LEU A 4 18.13 -7.86 -14.20
CA LEU A 4 16.71 -7.64 -14.40
C LEU A 4 16.47 -6.16 -14.70
N ARG A 5 15.66 -5.86 -15.70
CA ARG A 5 15.29 -4.48 -16.07
C ARG A 5 13.89 -4.18 -15.57
N THR A 6 13.75 -3.14 -14.78
CA THR A 6 12.46 -2.78 -14.18
C THR A 6 12.11 -1.32 -14.43
N ALA A 7 10.82 -1.01 -14.35
CA ALA A 7 10.31 0.34 -14.43
C ALA A 7 9.33 0.64 -13.29
N ILE A 8 9.16 1.92 -12.99
CA ILE A 8 8.20 2.42 -11.99
C ILE A 8 7.04 3.11 -12.70
N ILE A 9 5.81 2.82 -12.28
CA ILE A 9 4.58 3.49 -12.70
C ILE A 9 3.98 4.18 -11.47
N GLY A 10 4.09 5.51 -11.40
CA GLY A 10 3.70 6.32 -10.25
C GLY A 10 4.90 6.98 -9.56
N THR A 11 4.87 8.32 -9.46
CA THR A 11 6.00 9.17 -9.04
C THR A 11 5.76 9.85 -7.68
N GLY A 12 4.82 9.33 -6.88
CA GLY A 12 4.56 9.79 -5.52
C GLY A 12 5.66 9.41 -4.53
N PHE A 13 5.35 9.51 -3.24
CA PHE A 13 6.28 9.16 -2.16
C PHE A 13 6.88 7.76 -2.33
N MET A 14 6.06 6.75 -2.61
CA MET A 14 6.54 5.37 -2.81
C MET A 14 7.43 5.23 -4.05
N GLY A 15 7.28 6.07 -5.06
CA GLY A 15 8.18 6.10 -6.21
C GLY A 15 9.65 6.31 -5.81
N LYS A 16 9.91 7.26 -4.91
CA LYS A 16 11.26 7.52 -4.38
C LYS A 16 11.77 6.35 -3.55
N VAL A 17 10.92 5.76 -2.70
CA VAL A 17 11.27 4.62 -1.84
C VAL A 17 11.66 3.40 -2.68
N HIS A 18 10.85 3.08 -3.71
CA HIS A 18 11.15 1.94 -4.59
C HIS A 18 12.38 2.19 -5.46
N ALA A 19 12.58 3.40 -5.98
CA ALA A 19 13.79 3.73 -6.74
C ALA A 19 15.06 3.52 -5.91
N GLU A 20 15.06 3.94 -4.65
CA GLU A 20 16.18 3.74 -3.73
C GLU A 20 16.36 2.25 -3.39
N GLY A 21 15.26 1.53 -3.10
CA GLY A 21 15.29 0.09 -2.81
C GLY A 21 15.86 -0.73 -3.97
N ILE A 22 15.41 -0.46 -5.20
CA ILE A 22 15.88 -1.15 -6.41
C ILE A 22 17.39 -0.98 -6.58
N ARG A 23 17.91 0.23 -6.39
CA ARG A 23 19.34 0.52 -6.54
C ARG A 23 20.22 -0.26 -5.58
N ARG A 24 19.73 -0.52 -4.38
CA ARG A 24 20.47 -1.30 -3.36
C ARG A 24 20.59 -2.78 -3.70
N LEU A 25 19.77 -3.31 -4.60
CA LEU A 25 19.83 -4.73 -4.98
C LEU A 25 21.02 -5.10 -5.83
N GLY A 26 21.60 -4.15 -6.60
CA GLY A 26 22.79 -4.34 -7.41
C GLY A 26 22.63 -5.20 -8.68
N ASN A 27 21.64 -6.09 -8.71
CA ASN A 27 21.34 -7.00 -9.83
C ASN A 27 20.07 -6.61 -10.62
N VAL A 28 19.49 -5.44 -10.32
CA VAL A 28 18.30 -4.88 -10.99
C VAL A 28 18.65 -3.48 -11.51
N ASP A 29 18.31 -3.21 -12.76
CA ASP A 29 18.44 -1.89 -13.37
C ASP A 29 17.07 -1.21 -13.46
N LEU A 30 16.92 -0.05 -12.82
CA LEU A 30 15.75 0.82 -12.97
C LEU A 30 15.93 1.66 -14.23
N VAL A 31 15.17 1.34 -15.29
CA VAL A 31 15.42 1.87 -16.64
C VAL A 31 14.42 2.91 -17.11
N ALA A 32 13.20 2.94 -16.54
CA ALA A 32 12.16 3.87 -16.95
C ALA A 32 11.21 4.21 -15.80
N VAL A 33 10.52 5.34 -15.96
CA VAL A 33 9.43 5.76 -15.07
C VAL A 33 8.26 6.34 -15.87
N ALA A 34 7.04 6.05 -15.45
CA ALA A 34 5.84 6.71 -15.94
C ALA A 34 5.14 7.51 -14.83
N SER A 35 4.57 8.65 -15.22
CA SER A 35 3.76 9.51 -14.35
C SER A 35 2.46 9.90 -15.05
N ILE A 36 1.71 10.83 -14.43
CA ILE A 36 0.44 11.34 -14.95
C ILE A 36 0.62 12.11 -16.28
N ASP A 37 1.79 12.71 -16.47
CA ASP A 37 2.20 13.45 -17.69
C ASP A 37 3.72 13.39 -17.88
N ASP A 38 4.18 13.79 -19.07
CA ASP A 38 5.61 13.76 -19.43
C ASP A 38 6.46 14.71 -18.57
N GLN A 39 5.92 15.86 -18.17
CA GLN A 39 6.63 16.82 -17.33
C GLN A 39 6.91 16.26 -15.95
N SER A 40 5.88 15.72 -15.30
CA SER A 40 5.99 15.08 -13.97
C SER A 40 6.92 13.87 -14.01
N ALA A 41 6.81 13.05 -15.07
CA ALA A 41 7.69 11.90 -15.28
C ALA A 41 9.15 12.33 -15.42
N LYS A 42 9.42 13.35 -16.24
CA LYS A 42 10.76 13.90 -16.46
C LYS A 42 11.37 14.48 -15.19
N GLN A 43 10.62 15.31 -14.46
CA GLN A 43 11.08 15.90 -13.20
C GLN A 43 11.46 14.82 -12.18
N PHE A 44 10.64 13.78 -12.05
CA PHE A 44 10.95 12.67 -11.18
C PHE A 44 12.19 11.91 -11.66
N ALA A 45 12.26 11.56 -12.95
CA ALA A 45 13.39 10.85 -13.53
C ALA A 45 14.72 11.58 -13.29
N ASP A 46 14.75 12.89 -13.51
CA ASP A 46 15.92 13.73 -13.28
C ASP A 46 16.30 13.76 -11.79
N SER A 47 15.31 13.87 -10.89
CA SER A 47 15.57 13.96 -9.44
C SER A 47 16.17 12.68 -8.85
N VAL A 48 15.87 11.54 -9.44
CA VAL A 48 16.36 10.23 -8.97
C VAL A 48 17.27 9.54 -9.99
N GLY A 49 17.64 10.19 -11.12
CA GLY A 49 18.57 9.66 -12.12
C GLY A 49 18.07 8.40 -12.82
N ILE A 50 16.83 8.40 -13.32
CA ILE A 50 16.27 7.33 -14.17
C ILE A 50 16.46 7.74 -15.63
N PRO A 51 16.96 6.84 -16.53
CA PRO A 51 17.36 7.24 -17.88
C PRO A 51 16.20 7.56 -18.83
N ALA A 52 15.02 6.98 -18.62
CA ALA A 52 13.85 7.20 -19.48
C ALA A 52 12.61 7.57 -18.67
N SER A 53 11.76 8.43 -19.24
CA SER A 53 10.50 8.88 -18.62
C SER A 53 9.40 9.05 -19.65
N THR A 54 8.13 8.85 -19.25
CA THR A 54 6.96 9.00 -20.12
C THR A 54 5.71 9.35 -19.32
N GLY A 55 4.78 10.09 -19.91
CA GLY A 55 3.43 10.32 -19.39
C GLY A 55 2.44 9.17 -19.70
N ASP A 56 2.83 8.21 -20.55
CA ASP A 56 1.99 7.04 -20.86
C ASP A 56 2.67 5.73 -20.44
N TYR A 57 2.17 5.12 -19.37
CA TYR A 57 2.69 3.86 -18.83
C TYR A 57 2.62 2.70 -19.85
N ARG A 58 1.75 2.77 -20.88
CA ARG A 58 1.65 1.75 -21.93
C ARG A 58 2.91 1.65 -22.75
N THR A 59 3.64 2.76 -22.91
CA THR A 59 4.96 2.77 -23.54
C THR A 59 5.93 1.82 -22.81
N ILE A 60 5.91 1.85 -21.47
CA ILE A 60 6.71 0.93 -20.63
C ILE A 60 6.25 -0.52 -20.82
N LEU A 61 4.94 -0.76 -20.85
CA LEU A 61 4.41 -2.12 -20.99
C LEU A 61 4.73 -2.74 -22.36
N ASN A 62 4.81 -1.92 -23.39
CA ASN A 62 5.11 -2.35 -24.76
C ASN A 62 6.62 -2.55 -25.03
N ASP A 63 7.50 -2.12 -24.12
CA ASP A 63 8.95 -2.32 -24.27
C ASP A 63 9.33 -3.77 -23.88
N PRO A 64 9.74 -4.62 -24.84
CA PRO A 64 10.10 -6.01 -24.55
C PRO A 64 11.37 -6.15 -23.72
N SER A 65 12.17 -5.09 -23.59
CA SER A 65 13.39 -5.10 -22.79
C SER A 65 13.14 -4.93 -21.29
N ILE A 66 11.92 -4.54 -20.88
CA ILE A 66 11.51 -4.39 -19.49
C ILE A 66 10.91 -5.70 -18.99
N ASP A 67 11.49 -6.27 -17.95
CA ASP A 67 11.11 -7.57 -17.38
C ASP A 67 10.00 -7.46 -16.33
N ALA A 68 10.01 -6.37 -15.55
CA ALA A 68 9.09 -6.16 -14.42
C ALA A 68 8.68 -4.70 -14.28
N VAL A 69 7.52 -4.47 -13.68
CA VAL A 69 7.03 -3.13 -13.34
C VAL A 69 6.60 -3.03 -11.90
N HIS A 70 6.88 -1.89 -11.28
CA HIS A 70 6.39 -1.50 -9.96
C HIS A 70 5.22 -0.54 -10.15
N ILE A 71 4.02 -0.91 -9.68
CA ILE A 71 2.80 -0.10 -9.79
C ILE A 71 2.55 0.57 -8.43
N LEU A 72 2.72 1.90 -8.39
CA LEU A 72 2.79 2.74 -7.19
C LEU A 72 1.81 3.92 -7.29
N THR A 73 0.72 3.73 -7.98
CA THR A 73 -0.32 4.72 -8.26
C THR A 73 -1.36 4.78 -7.13
N PRO A 74 -2.35 5.68 -7.16
CA PRO A 74 -3.54 5.58 -6.29
C PRO A 74 -4.28 4.25 -6.47
N ASN A 75 -4.95 3.79 -5.41
CA ASN A 75 -5.53 2.45 -5.30
C ASN A 75 -6.48 2.07 -6.45
N ALA A 76 -7.33 3.02 -6.89
CA ALA A 76 -8.29 2.79 -7.98
C ALA A 76 -7.61 2.44 -9.32
N LEU A 77 -6.35 2.81 -9.50
CA LEU A 77 -5.58 2.54 -10.71
C LEU A 77 -4.82 1.20 -10.65
N HIS A 78 -4.71 0.56 -9.50
CA HIS A 78 -3.98 -0.70 -9.37
C HIS A 78 -4.55 -1.79 -10.27
N TYR A 79 -5.86 -2.07 -10.18
CA TYR A 79 -6.49 -3.12 -10.98
C TYR A 79 -6.27 -2.96 -12.49
N PRO A 80 -6.64 -1.85 -13.14
CA PRO A 80 -6.47 -1.71 -14.58
C PRO A 80 -5.00 -1.75 -15.01
N MET A 81 -4.08 -1.18 -14.22
CA MET A 81 -2.65 -1.15 -14.58
C MET A 81 -1.97 -2.50 -14.38
N VAL A 82 -2.27 -3.22 -13.27
CA VAL A 82 -1.77 -4.59 -13.04
C VAL A 82 -2.28 -5.52 -14.13
N LYS A 83 -3.57 -5.44 -14.48
CA LYS A 83 -4.16 -6.25 -15.56
C LYS A 83 -3.46 -6.01 -16.90
N ALA A 84 -3.25 -4.74 -17.26
CA ALA A 84 -2.54 -4.38 -18.49
C ALA A 84 -1.09 -4.90 -18.49
N ALA A 85 -0.38 -4.78 -17.36
CA ALA A 85 0.99 -5.27 -17.22
C ALA A 85 1.08 -6.79 -17.37
N LEU A 86 0.20 -7.53 -16.69
CA LEU A 86 0.13 -8.99 -16.82
C LEU A 86 -0.23 -9.43 -18.24
N LEU A 87 -1.17 -8.75 -18.91
CA LEU A 87 -1.51 -9.03 -20.29
C LEU A 87 -0.34 -8.79 -21.23
N ALA A 88 0.48 -7.76 -20.98
CA ALA A 88 1.72 -7.46 -21.71
C ALA A 88 2.90 -8.41 -21.33
N GLY A 89 2.69 -9.38 -20.47
CA GLY A 89 3.72 -10.36 -20.10
C GLY A 89 4.75 -9.83 -19.11
N LYS A 90 4.44 -8.76 -18.36
CA LYS A 90 5.35 -8.20 -17.35
C LYS A 90 5.15 -8.86 -15.99
N ASN A 91 6.24 -9.11 -15.29
CA ASN A 91 6.19 -9.39 -13.86
C ASN A 91 5.78 -8.12 -13.12
N VAL A 92 5.03 -8.26 -12.02
CA VAL A 92 4.42 -7.11 -11.33
C VAL A 92 4.74 -7.11 -9.85
N LEU A 93 5.18 -5.98 -9.34
CA LEU A 93 5.12 -5.62 -7.93
C LEU A 93 4.13 -4.46 -7.81
N CYS A 94 3.10 -4.62 -6.98
CA CYS A 94 2.06 -3.61 -6.78
C CYS A 94 2.04 -3.14 -5.34
N GLU A 95 1.85 -1.83 -5.13
CA GLU A 95 1.58 -1.26 -3.82
C GLU A 95 0.25 -1.75 -3.23
N LYS A 96 0.20 -1.73 -1.92
CA LYS A 96 -1.02 -2.06 -1.17
C LYS A 96 -1.96 -0.82 -1.03
N PRO A 97 -3.25 -1.05 -0.84
CA PRO A 97 -3.98 -2.30 -1.02
C PRO A 97 -3.99 -2.72 -2.50
N PHE A 98 -4.05 -4.03 -2.76
CA PHE A 98 -3.88 -4.55 -4.13
C PHE A 98 -4.94 -4.03 -5.11
N THR A 99 -6.20 -4.07 -4.69
CA THR A 99 -7.35 -3.61 -5.47
C THR A 99 -8.41 -3.04 -4.52
N VAL A 100 -9.46 -2.43 -5.06
CA VAL A 100 -10.58 -1.92 -4.26
C VAL A 100 -11.62 -3.00 -3.94
N THR A 101 -11.62 -4.11 -4.66
CA THR A 101 -12.53 -5.26 -4.40
C THR A 101 -11.79 -6.59 -4.40
N ALA A 102 -12.31 -7.56 -3.65
CA ALA A 102 -11.79 -8.93 -3.63
C ALA A 102 -11.96 -9.65 -4.99
N ALA A 103 -13.00 -9.32 -5.75
CA ALA A 103 -13.24 -9.89 -7.08
C ALA A 103 -12.13 -9.49 -8.07
N GLU A 104 -11.74 -8.21 -8.08
CA GLU A 104 -10.61 -7.73 -8.87
C GLU A 104 -9.31 -8.41 -8.50
N ALA A 105 -9.04 -8.56 -7.19
CA ALA A 105 -7.84 -9.24 -6.70
C ALA A 105 -7.77 -10.69 -7.16
N LYS A 106 -8.91 -11.40 -7.10
CA LYS A 106 -9.01 -12.79 -7.56
C LYS A 106 -8.74 -12.91 -9.06
N GLU A 107 -9.33 -12.04 -9.87
CA GLU A 107 -9.11 -12.03 -11.32
C GLU A 107 -7.62 -11.81 -11.66
N LEU A 108 -6.97 -10.84 -11.00
CA LEU A 108 -5.55 -10.58 -11.23
C LEU A 108 -4.65 -11.75 -10.81
N LEU A 109 -4.98 -12.42 -9.71
CA LEU A 109 -4.25 -13.61 -9.26
C LEU A 109 -4.37 -14.72 -10.31
N ASP A 110 -5.59 -15.04 -10.75
CA ASP A 110 -5.83 -16.08 -11.76
C ASP A 110 -5.11 -15.76 -13.08
N LEU A 111 -5.11 -14.49 -13.47
CA LEU A 111 -4.40 -14.03 -14.67
C LEU A 111 -2.89 -14.22 -14.55
N ALA A 112 -2.30 -13.82 -13.41
CA ALA A 112 -0.86 -13.95 -13.17
C ALA A 112 -0.42 -15.42 -13.16
N GLU A 113 -1.19 -16.28 -12.48
CA GLU A 113 -0.94 -17.73 -12.42
C GLU A 113 -1.07 -18.38 -13.80
N SER A 114 -2.12 -18.06 -14.56
CA SER A 114 -2.34 -18.59 -15.90
C SER A 114 -1.20 -18.26 -16.88
N LYS A 115 -0.60 -17.08 -16.72
CA LYS A 115 0.56 -16.62 -17.50
C LYS A 115 1.91 -17.01 -16.92
N LYS A 116 1.93 -17.64 -15.72
CA LYS A 116 3.15 -18.01 -14.99
C LYS A 116 4.08 -16.82 -14.74
N LEU A 117 3.50 -15.64 -14.46
CA LEU A 117 4.23 -14.43 -14.16
C LEU A 117 4.47 -14.31 -12.65
N VAL A 118 5.62 -13.77 -12.30
CA VAL A 118 5.91 -13.41 -10.91
C VAL A 118 5.11 -12.17 -10.53
N HIS A 119 4.41 -12.25 -9.41
CA HIS A 119 3.62 -11.14 -8.87
C HIS A 119 3.88 -10.99 -7.37
N CYS A 120 3.87 -9.76 -6.90
CA CYS A 120 4.11 -9.44 -5.49
C CYS A 120 3.23 -8.25 -5.08
N LEU A 121 2.65 -8.34 -3.89
CA LEU A 121 1.96 -7.25 -3.21
C LEU A 121 2.86 -6.71 -2.10
N GLU A 122 3.06 -5.38 -2.05
CA GLU A 122 4.03 -4.75 -1.16
C GLU A 122 3.48 -4.55 0.27
N HIS A 123 3.39 -5.64 1.02
CA HIS A 123 3.19 -5.60 2.47
C HIS A 123 4.54 -5.62 3.20
N ASN A 124 5.26 -4.50 3.17
CA ASN A 124 6.63 -4.36 3.64
C ASN A 124 6.85 -4.64 5.15
N LEU A 125 5.81 -4.51 5.98
CA LEU A 125 5.92 -4.80 7.42
C LEU A 125 6.31 -6.24 7.72
N ARG A 126 6.01 -7.18 6.80
CA ARG A 126 6.49 -8.57 6.90
C ARG A 126 7.99 -8.67 7.07
N TYR A 127 8.76 -7.75 6.46
CA TYR A 127 10.21 -7.80 6.39
C TYR A 127 10.92 -7.04 7.52
N TYR A 128 10.16 -6.49 8.47
CA TYR A 128 10.77 -5.89 9.66
C TYR A 128 11.52 -6.96 10.46
N PRO A 129 12.74 -6.67 10.95
CA PRO A 129 13.58 -7.67 11.63
C PRO A 129 12.85 -8.37 12.78
N VAL A 130 12.08 -7.63 13.59
CA VAL A 130 11.33 -8.21 14.71
C VAL A 130 10.23 -9.17 14.22
N VAL A 131 9.54 -8.84 13.12
CA VAL A 131 8.49 -9.72 12.54
C VAL A 131 9.12 -11.01 12.02
N GLN A 132 10.24 -10.91 11.32
CA GLN A 132 10.97 -12.07 10.82
C GLN A 132 11.53 -12.93 11.97
N GLN A 133 12.00 -12.31 13.06
CA GLN A 133 12.49 -13.04 14.23
C GLN A 133 11.37 -13.82 14.90
N ILE A 134 10.23 -13.21 15.17
CA ILE A 134 9.08 -13.89 15.80
C ILE A 134 8.57 -15.02 14.90
N ARG A 135 8.52 -14.80 13.59
CA ARG A 135 8.16 -15.87 12.64
C ARG A 135 9.11 -17.07 12.75
N ARG A 136 10.43 -16.84 12.81
CA ARG A 136 11.41 -17.92 12.97
C ARG A 136 11.24 -18.67 14.29
N MET A 137 11.01 -17.96 15.37
CA MET A 137 10.75 -18.58 16.69
C MET A 137 9.50 -19.46 16.66
N ARG A 138 8.42 -18.99 15.99
CA ARG A 138 7.22 -19.82 15.79
C ARG A 138 7.53 -21.06 14.96
N GLU A 139 8.25 -20.91 13.84
CA GLU A 139 8.63 -22.02 12.95
C GLU A 139 9.54 -23.04 13.65
N ALA A 140 10.36 -22.60 14.61
CA ALA A 140 11.18 -23.45 15.47
C ALA A 140 10.39 -24.12 16.60
N GLY A 141 9.14 -23.70 16.86
CA GLY A 141 8.33 -24.20 17.97
C GLY A 141 8.57 -23.52 19.32
N ASP A 142 9.43 -22.49 19.36
CA ASP A 142 9.82 -21.80 20.60
C ASP A 142 8.65 -21.06 21.27
N LEU A 143 7.61 -20.72 20.52
CA LEU A 143 6.46 -19.96 21.02
C LEU A 143 5.27 -20.87 21.43
N GLY A 144 5.31 -22.17 21.08
CA GLY A 144 4.16 -23.05 21.27
C GLY A 144 2.95 -22.62 20.40
N ASP A 145 1.76 -22.96 20.87
CA ASP A 145 0.49 -22.60 20.22
C ASP A 145 0.16 -21.13 20.46
N ILE A 146 -0.05 -20.38 19.38
CA ILE A 146 -0.53 -18.99 19.48
C ILE A 146 -2.06 -19.02 19.62
N LEU A 147 -2.56 -18.54 20.74
CA LEU A 147 -3.97 -18.55 21.08
C LEU A 147 -4.62 -17.17 20.99
N ILE A 148 -3.86 -16.10 21.27
CA ILE A 148 -4.36 -14.73 21.27
C ILE A 148 -3.44 -13.83 20.44
N VAL A 149 -4.02 -12.95 19.63
CA VAL A 149 -3.32 -11.87 18.94
C VAL A 149 -4.00 -10.53 19.24
N GLN A 150 -3.22 -9.50 19.58
CA GLN A 150 -3.75 -8.19 19.92
C GLN A 150 -2.88 -7.10 19.33
N GLY A 151 -3.47 -5.94 19.02
CA GLY A 151 -2.65 -4.82 18.61
C GLY A 151 -3.39 -3.55 18.20
N THR A 152 -2.58 -2.59 17.76
CA THR A 152 -3.05 -1.32 17.23
C THR A 152 -2.09 -0.80 16.18
N TYR A 153 -2.63 -0.12 15.17
CA TYR A 153 -1.85 0.71 14.27
C TYR A 153 -2.48 2.10 14.20
N SER A 154 -1.80 3.07 14.79
CA SER A 154 -2.28 4.45 14.90
C SER A 154 -1.33 5.40 14.20
N GLN A 155 -1.88 6.42 13.56
CA GLN A 155 -1.18 7.50 12.87
C GLN A 155 -1.86 8.85 13.18
N ASP A 156 -1.13 9.95 13.02
CA ASP A 156 -1.55 11.32 13.38
C ASP A 156 -1.69 12.26 12.17
N TRP A 157 -1.33 11.84 10.99
CA TRP A 157 -1.22 12.69 9.80
C TRP A 157 -2.56 13.14 9.19
N LEU A 158 -3.70 12.64 9.71
CA LEU A 158 -5.06 13.09 9.39
C LEU A 158 -5.84 13.50 10.66
N LEU A 159 -5.14 13.94 11.72
CA LEU A 159 -5.74 14.28 13.01
C LEU A 159 -6.67 15.51 12.91
N TYR A 160 -6.27 16.54 12.16
CA TYR A 160 -7.03 17.78 12.05
C TYR A 160 -7.97 17.77 10.84
N ASP A 161 -9.04 18.54 10.91
CA ASP A 161 -9.99 18.71 9.79
C ASP A 161 -9.37 19.38 8.56
N THR A 162 -8.24 20.08 8.73
CA THR A 162 -7.43 20.70 7.68
C THR A 162 -6.41 19.75 7.05
N ASP A 163 -6.18 18.58 7.64
CA ASP A 163 -5.29 17.58 7.06
C ASP A 163 -5.96 16.96 5.85
N TRP A 164 -5.26 16.99 4.72
CA TRP A 164 -5.76 16.49 3.46
C TRP A 164 -4.77 15.54 2.77
N ASN A 165 -5.31 14.46 2.22
CA ASN A 165 -4.59 13.53 1.36
C ASN A 165 -5.56 12.89 0.35
N TRP A 166 -5.08 12.44 -0.79
CA TRP A 166 -5.90 11.77 -1.81
C TRP A 166 -6.65 10.53 -1.27
N ARG A 167 -6.14 9.89 -0.23
CA ARG A 167 -6.81 8.74 0.43
C ARG A 167 -8.14 9.10 1.09
N LEU A 168 -8.44 10.38 1.26
CA LEU A 168 -9.75 10.85 1.75
C LEU A 168 -10.84 10.79 0.67
N ASP A 169 -10.46 10.72 -0.60
CA ASP A 169 -11.38 10.60 -1.71
C ASP A 169 -11.65 9.10 -1.98
N SER A 170 -12.90 8.66 -1.73
CA SER A 170 -13.30 7.27 -1.94
C SER A 170 -13.23 6.82 -3.40
N LYS A 171 -13.22 7.75 -4.36
CA LYS A 171 -13.03 7.43 -5.78
C LYS A 171 -11.59 7.00 -6.10
N GLU A 172 -10.61 7.58 -5.40
CA GLU A 172 -9.19 7.28 -5.58
C GLU A 172 -8.74 6.11 -4.69
N ASN A 173 -9.27 6.06 -3.47
CA ASN A 173 -8.81 5.13 -2.43
C ASN A 173 -9.67 3.86 -2.32
N GLY A 174 -10.94 3.92 -2.69
CA GLY A 174 -11.95 2.92 -2.38
C GLY A 174 -12.72 3.25 -1.09
N ALA A 175 -13.65 2.39 -0.70
CA ALA A 175 -14.57 2.63 0.41
C ALA A 175 -13.91 2.65 1.80
N LEU A 176 -12.75 2.00 1.96
CA LEU A 176 -12.04 1.88 3.24
C LEU A 176 -10.78 2.74 3.23
N ARG A 177 -10.59 3.57 4.26
CA ARG A 177 -9.39 4.41 4.38
C ARG A 177 -8.44 3.90 5.46
N ALA A 178 -8.69 4.15 6.74
CA ALA A 178 -7.79 3.68 7.79
C ALA A 178 -7.69 2.14 7.81
N MET A 179 -8.82 1.46 7.63
CA MET A 179 -8.84 0.00 7.54
C MET A 179 -8.13 -0.50 6.29
N GLY A 180 -8.35 0.11 5.12
CA GLY A 180 -7.70 -0.26 3.86
C GLY A 180 -6.21 0.07 3.85
N ASP A 181 -5.81 1.23 4.36
CA ASP A 181 -4.42 1.71 4.34
C ASP A 181 -3.53 1.01 5.38
N ILE A 182 -3.91 1.05 6.66
CA ILE A 182 -3.10 0.52 7.77
C ILE A 182 -3.64 -0.75 8.42
N GLY A 183 -4.97 -0.97 8.38
CA GLY A 183 -5.57 -2.23 8.83
C GLY A 183 -5.14 -3.42 7.97
N SER A 184 -5.02 -3.23 6.66
CA SER A 184 -4.51 -4.26 5.74
C SER A 184 -3.09 -4.70 6.08
N HIS A 185 -2.21 -3.76 6.44
CA HIS A 185 -0.85 -4.05 6.90
C HIS A 185 -0.86 -4.89 8.19
N TRP A 186 -1.70 -4.51 9.16
CA TRP A 186 -1.77 -5.24 10.42
C TRP A 186 -2.29 -6.67 10.23
N MET A 187 -3.37 -6.84 9.47
CA MET A 187 -3.94 -8.16 9.17
C MET A 187 -2.97 -9.04 8.38
N ASP A 188 -2.27 -8.48 7.42
CA ASP A 188 -1.25 -9.19 6.64
C ASP A 188 -0.09 -9.65 7.53
N MET A 189 0.43 -8.75 8.35
CA MET A 189 1.54 -9.02 9.26
C MET A 189 1.21 -10.14 10.24
N ILE A 190 0.02 -10.12 10.85
CA ILE A 190 -0.39 -11.15 11.81
C ILE A 190 -0.57 -12.51 11.15
N GLN A 191 -1.15 -12.57 9.94
CA GLN A 191 -1.25 -13.84 9.20
C GLN A 191 0.14 -14.39 8.84
N HIS A 192 1.06 -13.51 8.41
CA HIS A 192 2.44 -13.89 8.10
C HIS A 192 3.19 -14.40 9.34
N LEU A 193 3.02 -13.73 10.45
CA LEU A 193 3.70 -14.01 11.71
C LEU A 193 3.18 -15.32 12.34
N THR A 194 1.85 -15.49 12.41
CA THR A 194 1.22 -16.66 13.03
C THR A 194 1.16 -17.88 12.11
N GLY A 195 1.26 -17.69 10.79
CA GLY A 195 1.01 -18.73 9.81
C GLY A 195 -0.47 -19.12 9.68
N GLN A 196 -1.36 -18.45 10.36
CA GLN A 196 -2.79 -18.74 10.39
C GLN A 196 -3.57 -17.77 9.50
N LYS A 197 -4.64 -18.24 8.87
CA LYS A 197 -5.56 -17.43 8.09
C LYS A 197 -6.64 -16.81 8.96
N ILE A 198 -7.04 -15.58 8.67
CA ILE A 198 -8.26 -14.97 9.20
C ILE A 198 -9.45 -15.71 8.56
N THR A 199 -10.31 -16.30 9.39
CA THR A 199 -11.47 -17.10 8.94
C THR A 199 -12.79 -16.38 9.13
N ALA A 200 -12.87 -15.43 10.07
CA ALA A 200 -14.01 -14.57 10.29
C ALA A 200 -13.59 -13.29 11.01
N LEU A 201 -14.36 -12.24 10.83
CA LEU A 201 -14.18 -10.98 11.53
C LEU A 201 -15.52 -10.28 11.82
N CYS A 202 -15.50 -9.42 12.85
CA CYS A 202 -16.52 -8.42 13.12
C CYS A 202 -15.81 -7.08 13.32
N ALA A 203 -16.30 -6.03 12.67
CA ALA A 203 -15.67 -4.72 12.71
C ALA A 203 -16.67 -3.61 13.01
N ASP A 204 -16.22 -2.61 13.78
CA ASP A 204 -16.86 -1.32 13.95
C ASP A 204 -15.98 -0.25 13.33
N LEU A 205 -16.52 0.50 12.36
CA LEU A 205 -15.80 1.54 11.62
C LEU A 205 -16.46 2.89 11.87
N GLN A 206 -15.65 3.93 12.02
CA GLN A 206 -16.14 5.28 12.32
C GLN A 206 -15.45 6.34 11.47
N THR A 207 -16.26 7.26 10.94
CA THR A 207 -15.83 8.51 10.33
C THR A 207 -16.12 9.64 11.32
N PHE A 208 -15.10 10.17 11.98
CA PHE A 208 -15.25 11.26 12.97
C PHE A 208 -15.37 12.61 12.28
N HIS A 209 -14.49 12.92 11.31
CA HIS A 209 -14.59 14.11 10.49
C HIS A 209 -15.40 13.85 9.24
N LYS A 210 -16.72 14.05 9.32
CA LYS A 210 -17.63 13.90 8.18
C LYS A 210 -17.47 15.01 7.13
N THR A 211 -16.79 16.09 7.49
CA THR A 211 -16.42 17.20 6.59
C THR A 211 -14.97 17.57 6.87
N ARG A 212 -14.19 17.78 5.82
CA ARG A 212 -12.80 18.25 5.91
C ARG A 212 -12.56 19.42 4.98
N LYS A 213 -11.54 20.19 5.29
CA LYS A 213 -11.09 21.34 4.52
C LYS A 213 -10.03 20.90 3.52
N LYS A 214 -10.46 20.76 2.25
CA LYS A 214 -9.55 20.44 1.13
C LYS A 214 -8.80 21.70 0.70
N PRO A 215 -7.46 21.69 0.67
CA PRO A 215 -6.66 22.81 0.14
C PRO A 215 -6.95 23.07 -1.34
N ALA A 216 -6.90 24.34 -1.76
CA ALA A 216 -7.09 24.75 -3.14
C ALA A 216 -5.93 24.33 -4.08
N GLY A 217 -4.74 24.07 -3.51
CA GLY A 217 -3.54 23.62 -4.24
C GLY A 217 -3.19 22.16 -3.99
N SER A 218 -2.17 21.67 -4.67
CA SER A 218 -1.61 20.34 -4.44
C SER A 218 -0.96 20.26 -3.06
N VAL A 219 -1.12 19.13 -2.39
CA VAL A 219 -0.55 18.87 -1.06
C VAL A 219 0.32 17.62 -1.12
N GLU A 220 1.56 17.74 -0.68
CA GLU A 220 2.42 16.59 -0.49
C GLU A 220 1.97 15.77 0.72
N THR A 221 2.07 14.45 0.61
CA THR A 221 1.77 13.53 1.71
C THR A 221 2.73 13.78 2.88
N PHE A 222 2.19 13.82 4.09
CA PHE A 222 2.93 14.01 5.36
C PHE A 222 3.55 15.40 5.58
N THR A 223 3.19 16.42 4.81
CA THR A 223 3.64 17.79 5.06
C THR A 223 2.66 18.54 5.96
N GLY A 224 3.19 19.35 6.87
CA GLY A 224 2.40 20.26 7.70
C GLY A 224 1.73 21.36 6.83
N LYS A 225 0.53 21.80 7.24
CA LYS A 225 -0.30 22.73 6.47
C LYS A 225 -0.69 23.92 7.32
N THR A 226 -0.24 25.08 6.90
CA THR A 226 -0.66 26.39 7.43
C THR A 226 -1.17 27.25 6.27
N LEU A 227 -2.41 26.95 5.83
CA LEU A 227 -3.05 27.73 4.77
C LEU A 227 -4.02 28.77 5.39
N GLN A 228 -4.28 29.84 4.67
CA GLN A 228 -5.28 30.83 5.08
C GLN A 228 -6.69 30.25 4.91
N PRO A 229 -7.70 30.72 5.68
CA PRO A 229 -9.05 30.16 5.65
C PRO A 229 -9.73 30.16 4.27
N ASP A 230 -9.42 31.11 3.40
CA ASP A 230 -9.93 31.25 2.04
C ASP A 230 -9.29 30.28 1.03
N GLN A 231 -8.25 29.56 1.43
CA GLN A 231 -7.53 28.59 0.62
C GLN A 231 -8.05 27.15 0.77
N TYR A 232 -9.19 26.97 1.44
CA TYR A 232 -9.82 25.68 1.64
C TYR A 232 -11.23 25.61 1.04
N THR A 233 -11.61 24.41 0.62
CA THR A 233 -12.99 24.06 0.26
C THR A 233 -13.47 22.94 1.19
N GLU A 234 -14.67 23.04 1.72
CA GLU A 234 -15.28 21.96 2.51
C GLU A 234 -15.70 20.81 1.61
N VAL A 235 -15.34 19.58 2.01
CA VAL A 235 -15.63 18.35 1.28
C VAL A 235 -16.17 17.31 2.27
N SER A 236 -17.27 16.65 1.91
CA SER A 236 -17.81 15.52 2.68
C SER A 236 -16.89 14.30 2.59
N ILE A 237 -16.73 13.60 3.72
CA ILE A 237 -15.91 12.40 3.85
C ILE A 237 -16.81 11.23 4.24
N ASP A 238 -16.69 10.14 3.50
CA ASP A 238 -17.43 8.88 3.67
C ASP A 238 -16.53 7.69 4.04
N THR A 239 -15.21 7.91 4.11
CA THR A 239 -14.21 6.89 4.43
C THR A 239 -13.89 6.86 5.94
N ASP A 240 -13.54 5.69 6.47
CA ASP A 240 -13.29 5.47 7.89
C ASP A 240 -12.01 6.17 8.40
N ASP A 241 -12.12 6.86 9.54
CA ASP A 241 -11.00 7.41 10.31
C ASP A 241 -10.42 6.39 11.31
N PHE A 242 -11.29 5.49 11.77
CA PHE A 242 -11.03 4.53 12.84
C PHE A 242 -11.70 3.19 12.52
N GLY A 243 -11.09 2.11 12.99
CA GLY A 243 -11.70 0.78 12.99
C GLY A 243 -11.26 -0.03 14.21
N ALA A 244 -12.22 -0.76 14.78
CA ALA A 244 -11.99 -1.79 15.78
C ALA A 244 -12.45 -3.13 15.24
N VAL A 245 -11.62 -4.17 15.37
CA VAL A 245 -11.87 -5.47 14.74
C VAL A 245 -11.66 -6.61 15.73
N LEU A 246 -12.61 -7.53 15.77
CA LEU A 246 -12.48 -8.84 16.38
C LEU A 246 -12.22 -9.88 15.30
N LEU A 247 -11.29 -10.81 15.55
CA LEU A 247 -10.85 -11.81 14.59
C LEU A 247 -11.02 -13.24 15.12
N ARG A 248 -11.35 -14.15 14.20
CA ARG A 248 -11.09 -15.59 14.33
C ARG A 248 -10.00 -15.98 13.33
N MET A 249 -8.99 -16.71 13.80
CA MET A 249 -7.89 -17.18 12.98
C MET A 249 -7.68 -18.67 13.22
N GLY A 250 -7.46 -19.42 12.13
CA GLY A 250 -7.42 -20.89 12.22
C GLY A 250 -8.62 -21.44 12.99
N ASP A 251 -8.39 -22.49 13.77
CA ASP A 251 -9.45 -23.14 14.55
C ASP A 251 -9.63 -22.55 15.95
N ARG A 252 -8.53 -22.15 16.62
CA ARG A 252 -8.53 -21.80 18.05
C ARG A 252 -8.17 -20.35 18.34
N THR A 253 -7.35 -19.72 17.52
CA THR A 253 -6.82 -18.38 17.78
C THR A 253 -7.91 -17.31 17.69
N ARG A 254 -7.89 -16.38 18.64
CA ARG A 254 -8.75 -15.19 18.66
C ARG A 254 -7.90 -13.94 18.66
N GLY A 255 -8.40 -12.88 18.04
CA GLY A 255 -7.68 -11.64 17.98
C GLY A 255 -8.55 -10.40 18.08
N CYS A 256 -7.91 -9.29 18.42
CA CYS A 256 -8.51 -7.96 18.30
C CYS A 256 -7.44 -6.93 17.94
N PHE A 257 -7.84 -5.93 17.16
CA PHE A 257 -6.97 -4.80 16.89
C PHE A 257 -7.78 -3.53 16.61
N THR A 258 -7.11 -2.40 16.74
CA THR A 258 -7.65 -1.10 16.34
C THR A 258 -6.72 -0.41 15.36
N VAL A 259 -7.31 0.37 14.46
CA VAL A 259 -6.57 1.27 13.57
C VAL A 259 -7.15 2.67 13.65
N SER A 260 -6.29 3.68 13.52
CA SER A 260 -6.70 5.07 13.50
C SER A 260 -5.72 5.93 12.75
N GLN A 261 -6.22 6.87 11.94
CA GLN A 261 -5.41 7.93 11.32
C GLN A 261 -5.64 9.30 11.98
N MET A 262 -6.31 9.30 13.16
CA MET A 262 -6.65 10.47 13.96
C MET A 262 -6.15 10.36 15.40
N SER A 263 -5.09 9.62 15.65
CA SER A 263 -4.50 9.50 16.97
C SER A 263 -3.44 10.57 17.19
N ALA A 264 -3.22 11.00 18.43
CA ALA A 264 -2.07 11.82 18.76
C ALA A 264 -0.80 10.96 18.79
N GLY A 265 0.04 11.12 17.78
CA GLY A 265 1.26 10.33 17.58
C GLY A 265 1.03 8.98 16.90
N CYS A 266 2.13 8.41 16.38
CA CYS A 266 2.11 7.16 15.62
C CYS A 266 2.48 5.97 16.50
N LYS A 267 1.73 4.87 16.40
CA LYS A 267 1.99 3.61 17.10
C LYS A 267 1.70 2.42 16.20
N ASN A 268 2.61 1.47 16.17
CA ASN A 268 2.35 0.15 15.62
C ASN A 268 2.75 -0.88 16.67
N ARG A 269 1.76 -1.54 17.28
CA ARG A 269 1.94 -2.52 18.33
C ARG A 269 1.16 -3.78 18.02
N PHE A 270 1.76 -4.92 18.34
CA PHE A 270 1.09 -6.21 18.35
C PHE A 270 1.63 -7.07 19.49
N SER A 271 0.83 -8.02 19.95
CA SER A 271 1.25 -9.12 20.83
C SER A 271 0.71 -10.44 20.28
N VAL A 272 1.42 -11.50 20.55
CA VAL A 272 1.01 -12.88 20.32
C VAL A 272 1.19 -13.66 21.63
N GLU A 273 0.16 -14.39 22.04
CA GLU A 273 0.08 -15.09 23.31
C GLU A 273 -0.45 -16.50 23.11
#